data_8d9ef679de0dd1a1c11aab99523bd2e9
#
_entry.id   8d9ef679de0dd1a1c11aab99523bd2e9
#
_cell.length_a   1.000
_cell.length_b   1.000
_cell.length_c   1.000
_cell.angle_alpha   90.00
_cell.angle_beta   90.00
_cell.angle_gamma   90.00
#
_symmetry.space_group_name_H-M   'P 1'
#
loop_
_entity.id
_entity.type
_entity.pdbx_description
1 polymer ?
#
loop_
_entity_poly.entity_id
_entity_poly.type
_entity_poly.pdbx_seq_one_letter_code
_entity_poly.pdbx_strand_id
1 'polypeptide(L)'
;MQHLVLPRSCIFVKMRGINRLKTWTGMVLMALLLGGCTPPDDPVVPMVPPSQVYLEVPSSFPRPDFPEDNAFDDVRWTLGKALFFDARLSLDGAVSCGSCHLPSRAFAAPEAVTPGAFGTTGNRNSSTLTNVAYQPYFMSEGGVPSLEMQVLVPLQEPSEMAHNVVTVCEELAAEYEAQSMAAYGRSLDPFVLTRALATFERSLLSGTSAWDAWQAGGATDPSVIRGAELFGGSGLGCNRCHAPPLFTSHWFANNGLDDWSEDPGRWRITGAPEDSGAFKIPTLRNIGFTAPYMHDGRFSDLDAVLDHYEVGGAGHAHQDSLLVPFSLTEDERTDLKMFLLALNDSAFVQDERWMQ
;
A
#
# COMPACT_ATOMS: atom_id res chain seq x y z
N MET A 1 17.72 44.41 -33.88
CA MET A 1 19.01 44.60 -33.18
C MET A 1 18.91 43.82 -31.87
N GLN A 2 19.41 42.58 -31.91
CA GLN A 2 19.44 41.69 -30.74
C GLN A 2 20.84 41.79 -30.14
N HIS A 3 20.92 42.15 -28.87
CA HIS A 3 22.19 42.13 -28.13
C HIS A 3 22.34 40.76 -27.46
N LEU A 4 23.29 39.98 -27.98
CA LEU A 4 23.78 38.75 -27.39
C LEU A 4 24.69 39.11 -26.21
N VAL A 5 24.35 38.62 -25.02
CA VAL A 5 25.24 38.67 -23.85
C VAL A 5 25.86 37.26 -23.69
N LEU A 6 27.17 37.18 -23.85
CA LEU A 6 27.96 35.97 -23.63
C LEU A 6 28.36 35.85 -22.15
N PRO A 7 28.39 34.65 -21.56
CA PRO A 7 28.84 34.46 -20.20
C PRO A 7 30.37 34.48 -20.11
N ARG A 8 30.91 35.16 -19.11
CA ARG A 8 32.33 35.21 -18.79
C ARG A 8 32.74 33.95 -18.00
N SER A 9 33.61 33.18 -18.59
CA SER A 9 34.23 31.99 -17.98
C SER A 9 35.27 32.41 -16.93
N CYS A 10 35.18 31.91 -15.72
CA CYS A 10 36.24 32.00 -14.72
C CYS A 10 37.27 30.87 -14.96
N ILE A 11 38.53 31.24 -15.19
CA ILE A 11 39.64 30.31 -15.37
C ILE A 11 40.23 30.02 -13.99
N PHE A 12 40.21 28.74 -13.59
CA PHE A 12 40.92 28.24 -12.41
C PHE A 12 42.40 27.97 -12.75
N VAL A 13 43.33 28.73 -12.15
CA VAL A 13 44.77 28.44 -12.20
C VAL A 13 45.15 27.59 -10.98
N LYS A 14 45.60 26.36 -11.26
CA LYS A 14 46.10 25.39 -10.27
C LYS A 14 47.60 25.67 -10.01
N MET A 15 47.95 26.27 -8.87
CA MET A 15 49.34 26.40 -8.47
C MET A 15 49.84 25.13 -7.79
N ARG A 16 50.92 24.53 -8.35
CA ARG A 16 51.73 23.45 -7.74
C ARG A 16 52.73 24.07 -6.76
N GLY A 17 52.85 23.50 -5.57
CA GLY A 17 53.77 23.91 -4.54
C GLY A 17 55.24 23.71 -4.89
N ILE A 18 56.05 24.67 -4.42
CA ILE A 18 57.48 24.53 -4.31
C ILE A 18 57.89 24.83 -2.87
N ASN A 19 58.68 23.90 -2.33
CA ASN A 19 59.25 23.94 -0.97
C ASN A 19 60.54 24.74 -0.91
N ARG A 20 60.75 25.36 0.25
CA ARG A 20 62.00 25.70 0.97
C ARG A 20 62.62 27.11 0.88
N LEU A 21 62.75 27.62 2.05
CA LEU A 21 63.89 28.23 2.80
C LEU A 21 64.01 29.74 2.84
N LYS A 22 63.90 30.24 4.07
CA LYS A 22 64.74 31.19 4.83
C LYS A 22 64.67 32.69 4.53
N THR A 23 64.18 33.38 5.58
CA THR A 23 64.70 34.56 6.26
C THR A 23 64.68 35.97 5.59
N TRP A 24 64.17 36.87 6.39
CA TRP A 24 64.46 38.28 6.69
C TRP A 24 63.36 39.26 6.32
N THR A 25 62.85 39.81 7.41
CA THR A 25 62.37 41.15 7.71
C THR A 25 62.14 42.14 6.56
N GLY A 26 60.91 42.59 6.51
CA GLY A 26 60.50 43.75 5.74
C GLY A 26 58.99 43.97 5.81
N MET A 27 58.54 44.77 6.78
CA MET A 27 57.11 45.08 6.96
C MET A 27 56.71 46.06 5.86
N VAL A 28 55.96 45.59 4.88
CA VAL A 28 55.20 46.46 3.95
C VAL A 28 53.73 46.10 4.12
N LEU A 29 53.02 47.07 4.70
CA LEU A 29 51.57 47.00 4.89
C LEU A 29 50.89 47.20 3.51
N MET A 30 50.53 46.11 2.85
CA MET A 30 49.75 46.16 1.62
C MET A 30 48.32 45.77 1.97
N ALA A 31 47.46 46.78 2.10
CA ALA A 31 46.01 46.54 2.27
C ALA A 31 45.43 45.91 1.00
N LEU A 32 45.25 44.60 1.03
CA LEU A 32 44.48 43.86 0.03
C LEU A 32 42.99 44.14 0.29
N LEU A 33 42.39 44.97 -0.53
CA LEU A 33 40.93 45.02 -0.68
C LEU A 33 40.47 43.70 -1.31
N LEU A 34 40.10 42.74 -0.48
CA LEU A 34 39.36 41.58 -0.90
C LEU A 34 37.92 42.02 -1.20
N GLY A 35 37.66 42.39 -2.42
CA GLY A 35 36.31 42.49 -2.94
C GLY A 35 35.72 41.10 -2.98
N GLY A 36 34.94 40.70 -1.96
CA GLY A 36 34.18 39.49 -1.97
C GLY A 36 33.11 39.57 -3.06
N CYS A 37 33.24 38.74 -4.11
CA CYS A 37 32.12 38.44 -4.99
C CYS A 37 31.15 37.57 -4.20
N THR A 38 30.11 38.15 -3.62
CA THR A 38 28.92 37.40 -3.24
C THR A 38 28.22 37.01 -4.54
N PRO A 39 27.93 35.71 -4.76
CA PRO A 39 27.05 35.35 -5.87
C PRO A 39 25.72 36.07 -5.67
N PRO A 40 25.05 36.52 -6.76
CA PRO A 40 23.74 37.08 -6.64
C PRO A 40 22.85 36.00 -5.95
N ASP A 41 22.14 36.41 -4.90
CA ASP A 41 21.12 35.57 -4.31
C ASP A 41 20.13 35.23 -5.43
N ASP A 42 20.18 33.97 -5.89
CA ASP A 42 19.12 33.45 -6.75
C ASP A 42 17.80 33.64 -6.00
N PRO A 43 16.76 34.20 -6.63
CA PRO A 43 15.50 34.40 -5.97
C PRO A 43 15.05 33.03 -5.46
N VAL A 44 14.94 32.89 -4.13
CA VAL A 44 14.35 31.72 -3.50
C VAL A 44 12.90 31.67 -3.97
N VAL A 45 12.64 30.88 -5.00
CA VAL A 45 11.28 30.57 -5.43
C VAL A 45 10.63 29.88 -4.25
N PRO A 46 9.56 30.44 -3.65
CA PRO A 46 8.88 29.77 -2.56
C PRO A 46 8.47 28.39 -3.06
N MET A 47 8.98 27.32 -2.46
CA MET A 47 8.49 25.98 -2.72
C MET A 47 7.03 25.95 -2.27
N VAL A 48 6.09 25.99 -3.23
CA VAL A 48 4.70 25.71 -2.96
C VAL A 48 4.67 24.27 -2.47
N PRO A 49 4.16 23.98 -1.25
CA PRO A 49 4.06 22.62 -0.80
C PRO A 49 3.22 21.83 -1.81
N PRO A 50 3.58 20.57 -2.10
CA PRO A 50 2.82 19.73 -3.03
C PRO A 50 1.37 19.68 -2.60
N SER A 51 0.45 19.77 -3.56
CA SER A 51 -0.99 19.62 -3.32
C SER A 51 -1.27 18.22 -2.77
N GLN A 52 -2.20 18.11 -1.83
CA GLN A 52 -2.58 16.88 -1.16
C GLN A 52 -4.11 16.73 -1.07
N VAL A 53 -4.83 17.24 -2.07
CA VAL A 53 -6.29 17.23 -2.11
C VAL A 53 -6.85 15.79 -2.09
N TYR A 54 -6.13 14.84 -2.69
CA TYR A 54 -6.55 13.45 -2.77
C TYR A 54 -6.12 12.57 -1.58
N LEU A 55 -5.32 13.10 -0.64
CA LEU A 55 -4.95 12.35 0.57
C LEU A 55 -5.83 12.79 1.75
N GLU A 56 -6.92 12.09 1.95
CA GLU A 56 -7.80 12.29 3.11
C GLU A 56 -7.50 11.23 4.17
N VAL A 57 -6.87 11.67 5.25
CA VAL A 57 -6.53 10.79 6.38
C VAL A 57 -7.68 10.81 7.39
N PRO A 58 -8.33 9.67 7.69
CA PRO A 58 -9.35 9.60 8.73
C PRO A 58 -8.82 10.13 10.06
N SER A 59 -9.62 10.89 10.79
CA SER A 59 -9.19 11.58 12.02
C SER A 59 -8.70 10.64 13.13
N SER A 60 -9.13 9.39 13.10
CA SER A 60 -8.72 8.33 14.05
C SER A 60 -7.41 7.62 13.65
N PHE A 61 -6.86 7.93 12.47
CA PHE A 61 -5.67 7.28 11.95
C PHE A 61 -4.46 8.22 11.98
N PRO A 62 -3.25 7.70 12.21
CA PRO A 62 -2.05 8.47 11.98
C PRO A 62 -1.89 8.78 10.49
N ARG A 63 -1.14 9.85 10.16
CA ARG A 63 -0.74 10.09 8.77
C ARG A 63 0.12 8.92 8.28
N PRO A 64 -0.16 8.36 7.09
CA PRO A 64 0.70 7.32 6.51
C PRO A 64 2.13 7.81 6.28
N ASP A 65 3.09 6.90 6.42
CA ASP A 65 4.47 7.15 6.06
C ASP A 65 4.65 7.06 4.54
N PHE A 66 5.36 8.05 3.99
CA PHE A 66 5.77 8.07 2.59
C PHE A 66 7.30 8.02 2.50
N PRO A 67 7.89 7.24 1.59
CA PRO A 67 9.32 7.27 1.33
C PRO A 67 9.79 8.68 0.94
N GLU A 68 11.02 9.05 1.31
CA GLU A 68 11.59 10.36 0.96
C GLU A 68 11.60 10.61 -0.55
N ASP A 69 11.85 9.57 -1.34
CA ASP A 69 11.87 9.62 -2.80
C ASP A 69 10.48 9.47 -3.44
N ASN A 70 9.43 9.24 -2.62
CA ASN A 70 8.05 9.11 -3.07
C ASN A 70 7.05 9.81 -2.13
N ALA A 71 7.33 11.06 -1.75
CA ALA A 71 6.40 11.89 -0.99
C ALA A 71 5.07 12.04 -1.76
N PHE A 72 3.95 12.08 -1.01
CA PHE A 72 2.63 12.24 -1.63
C PHE A 72 2.50 13.59 -2.35
N ASP A 73 2.00 13.55 -3.57
CA ASP A 73 1.67 14.69 -4.41
C ASP A 73 0.50 14.33 -5.33
N ASP A 74 -0.44 15.25 -5.55
CA ASP A 74 -1.65 14.99 -6.37
C ASP A 74 -1.32 14.69 -7.83
N VAL A 75 -0.19 15.19 -8.36
CA VAL A 75 0.24 14.87 -9.73
C VAL A 75 0.72 13.43 -9.82
N ARG A 76 1.47 12.96 -8.81
CA ARG A 76 1.89 11.55 -8.68
C ARG A 76 0.69 10.63 -8.51
N TRP A 77 -0.27 11.05 -7.67
CA TRP A 77 -1.51 10.33 -7.46
C TRP A 77 -2.31 10.17 -8.76
N THR A 78 -2.45 11.25 -9.53
CA THR A 78 -3.19 11.25 -10.81
C THR A 78 -2.56 10.28 -11.81
N LEU A 79 -1.22 10.29 -11.92
CA LEU A 79 -0.51 9.33 -12.76
C LEU A 79 -0.71 7.89 -12.25
N GLY A 80 -0.60 7.68 -10.93
CA GLY A 80 -0.79 6.37 -10.31
C GLY A 80 -2.18 5.80 -10.55
N LYS A 81 -3.23 6.64 -10.40
CA LYS A 81 -4.61 6.26 -10.73
C LYS A 81 -4.75 5.86 -12.21
N ALA A 82 -4.21 6.67 -13.12
CA ALA A 82 -4.29 6.36 -14.55
C ALA A 82 -3.65 5.01 -14.88
N LEU A 83 -2.46 4.74 -14.32
CA LEU A 83 -1.75 3.47 -14.48
C LEU A 83 -2.50 2.30 -13.81
N PHE A 84 -3.11 2.49 -12.64
CA PHE A 84 -3.83 1.43 -11.92
C PHE A 84 -5.00 0.85 -12.72
N PHE A 85 -5.64 1.67 -13.55
CA PHE A 85 -6.75 1.25 -14.41
C PHE A 85 -6.35 0.97 -15.86
N ASP A 86 -5.07 1.06 -16.21
CA ASP A 86 -4.60 0.80 -17.57
C ASP A 86 -4.36 -0.69 -17.81
N ALA A 87 -5.22 -1.30 -18.62
CA ALA A 87 -5.11 -2.72 -18.94
C ALA A 87 -3.85 -3.07 -19.77
N ARG A 88 -3.22 -2.08 -20.43
CA ARG A 88 -1.99 -2.28 -21.19
C ARG A 88 -0.77 -2.60 -20.30
N LEU A 89 -0.94 -2.49 -18.98
CA LEU A 89 0.06 -3.01 -18.05
C LEU A 89 0.14 -4.54 -18.05
N SER A 90 -0.89 -5.26 -18.55
CA SER A 90 -0.80 -6.70 -18.79
C SER A 90 -0.30 -7.01 -20.21
N LEU A 91 0.38 -8.14 -20.36
CA LEU A 91 1.02 -8.53 -21.62
C LEU A 91 0.05 -8.69 -22.79
N ASP A 92 -1.20 -9.06 -22.51
CA ASP A 92 -2.27 -9.19 -23.51
C ASP A 92 -3.19 -7.97 -23.59
N GLY A 93 -2.97 -6.96 -22.74
CA GLY A 93 -3.80 -5.77 -22.66
C GLY A 93 -5.23 -6.01 -22.11
N ALA A 94 -5.48 -7.13 -21.44
CA ALA A 94 -6.80 -7.52 -20.98
C ALA A 94 -7.11 -7.19 -19.52
N VAL A 95 -6.09 -7.12 -18.65
CA VAL A 95 -6.28 -6.91 -17.22
C VAL A 95 -5.47 -5.74 -16.69
N SER A 96 -6.06 -5.00 -15.77
CA SER A 96 -5.42 -3.93 -15.00
C SER A 96 -5.44 -4.26 -13.51
N CYS A 97 -4.76 -3.49 -12.66
CA CYS A 97 -4.90 -3.62 -11.20
C CYS A 97 -6.38 -3.49 -10.79
N GLY A 98 -7.10 -2.52 -11.39
CA GLY A 98 -8.52 -2.30 -11.16
C GLY A 98 -9.44 -3.44 -11.61
N SER A 99 -8.98 -4.38 -12.45
CA SER A 99 -9.74 -5.57 -12.83
C SER A 99 -9.87 -6.58 -11.69
N CYS A 100 -8.82 -6.69 -10.86
CA CYS A 100 -8.77 -7.59 -9.70
C CYS A 100 -9.09 -6.86 -8.39
N HIS A 101 -8.83 -5.56 -8.32
CA HIS A 101 -9.05 -4.72 -7.14
C HIS A 101 -10.14 -3.68 -7.41
N LEU A 102 -11.42 -4.10 -7.31
CA LEU A 102 -12.57 -3.27 -7.67
C LEU A 102 -12.89 -2.24 -6.57
N PRO A 103 -13.00 -0.93 -6.90
CA PRO A 103 -13.36 0.11 -5.93
C PRO A 103 -14.65 -0.18 -5.16
N SER A 104 -15.70 -0.64 -5.86
CA SER A 104 -16.99 -0.99 -5.26
C SER A 104 -16.95 -2.19 -4.29
N ARG A 105 -15.82 -2.92 -4.28
CA ARG A 105 -15.51 -4.03 -3.40
C ARG A 105 -14.38 -3.69 -2.42
N ALA A 106 -14.25 -2.41 -2.08
CA ALA A 106 -13.14 -1.92 -1.26
C ALA A 106 -11.77 -2.39 -1.79
N PHE A 107 -11.60 -2.39 -3.10
CA PHE A 107 -10.39 -2.84 -3.81
C PHE A 107 -10.01 -4.29 -3.54
N ALA A 108 -11.00 -5.18 -3.37
CA ALA A 108 -10.84 -6.63 -3.34
C ALA A 108 -11.43 -7.26 -4.61
N ALA A 109 -11.10 -8.52 -4.86
CA ALA A 109 -11.66 -9.28 -5.98
C ALA A 109 -13.12 -9.70 -5.73
N PRO A 110 -13.95 -9.75 -6.80
CA PRO A 110 -15.33 -10.26 -6.71
C PRO A 110 -15.42 -11.79 -6.72
N GLU A 111 -14.35 -12.46 -7.15
CA GLU A 111 -14.29 -13.91 -7.36
C GLU A 111 -13.21 -14.54 -6.49
N ALA A 112 -13.33 -15.85 -6.21
CA ALA A 112 -12.35 -16.59 -5.43
C ALA A 112 -10.94 -16.48 -6.02
N VAL A 113 -10.84 -16.65 -7.33
CA VAL A 113 -9.60 -16.45 -8.11
C VAL A 113 -9.93 -15.66 -9.36
N THR A 114 -9.25 -14.54 -9.55
CA THR A 114 -9.46 -13.67 -10.70
C THR A 114 -8.61 -14.14 -11.89
N PRO A 115 -9.15 -14.19 -13.12
CA PRO A 115 -8.36 -14.48 -14.30
C PRO A 115 -7.31 -13.38 -14.57
N GLY A 116 -6.08 -13.80 -14.81
CA GLY A 116 -4.98 -12.95 -15.27
C GLY A 116 -4.91 -12.88 -16.82
N ALA A 117 -3.78 -12.39 -17.31
CA ALA A 117 -3.48 -12.32 -18.73
C ALA A 117 -3.64 -13.69 -19.39
N PHE A 118 -4.18 -13.70 -20.62
CA PHE A 118 -4.49 -14.91 -21.39
C PHE A 118 -5.47 -15.88 -20.69
N GLY A 119 -6.24 -15.42 -19.70
CA GLY A 119 -7.16 -16.25 -18.92
C GLY A 119 -6.46 -17.23 -17.97
N THR A 120 -5.20 -17.02 -17.67
CA THR A 120 -4.48 -17.79 -16.63
C THR A 120 -5.06 -17.49 -15.25
N THR A 121 -4.92 -18.42 -14.31
CA THR A 121 -5.40 -18.23 -12.94
C THR A 121 -4.33 -18.63 -11.92
N GLY A 122 -4.24 -17.83 -10.85
CA GLY A 122 -3.51 -18.22 -9.65
C GLY A 122 -4.31 -19.18 -8.76
N ASN A 123 -3.97 -19.25 -7.49
CA ASN A 123 -4.63 -20.07 -6.49
C ASN A 123 -5.05 -19.28 -5.23
N ARG A 124 -4.93 -17.95 -5.29
CA ARG A 124 -5.25 -17.06 -4.15
C ARG A 124 -6.28 -16.02 -4.54
N ASN A 125 -7.08 -15.64 -3.56
CA ASN A 125 -7.99 -14.51 -3.68
C ASN A 125 -7.21 -13.20 -3.62
N SER A 126 -7.58 -12.23 -4.47
CA SER A 126 -6.99 -10.88 -4.45
C SER A 126 -7.56 -10.08 -3.29
N SER A 127 -6.75 -9.89 -2.25
CA SER A 127 -7.15 -9.20 -1.03
C SER A 127 -7.39 -7.71 -1.26
N THR A 128 -8.14 -7.09 -0.33
CA THR A 128 -8.37 -5.65 -0.33
C THR A 128 -7.07 -4.83 -0.26
N LEU A 129 -7.03 -3.70 -0.96
CA LEU A 129 -6.00 -2.67 -0.83
C LEU A 129 -6.36 -1.58 0.19
N THR A 130 -7.52 -1.70 0.84
CA THR A 130 -7.95 -0.75 1.88
C THR A 130 -6.89 -0.65 2.99
N ASN A 131 -6.47 0.59 3.28
CA ASN A 131 -5.50 0.89 4.33
C ASN A 131 -4.12 0.22 4.14
N VAL A 132 -3.78 -0.16 2.92
CA VAL A 132 -2.49 -0.80 2.59
C VAL A 132 -1.29 0.06 3.02
N ALA A 133 -1.47 1.39 3.10
CA ALA A 133 -0.47 2.35 3.57
C ALA A 133 0.11 2.05 4.96
N TYR A 134 -0.61 1.33 5.80
CA TYR A 134 -0.20 1.01 7.18
C TYR A 134 0.39 -0.40 7.31
N GLN A 135 0.50 -1.15 6.22
CA GLN A 135 1.05 -2.50 6.27
C GLN A 135 2.59 -2.46 6.32
N PRO A 136 3.21 -3.17 7.28
CA PRO A 136 4.67 -3.25 7.37
C PRO A 136 5.29 -4.23 6.38
N TYR A 137 4.48 -5.15 5.84
CA TYR A 137 4.88 -6.18 4.87
C TYR A 137 3.77 -6.39 3.85
N PHE A 138 4.15 -6.68 2.62
CA PHE A 138 3.23 -6.87 1.50
C PHE A 138 3.21 -8.32 1.03
N MET A 139 2.22 -8.67 0.22
CA MET A 139 1.79 -10.02 -0.14
C MET A 139 1.21 -10.78 1.07
N SER A 140 0.49 -11.86 0.80
CA SER A 140 -0.17 -12.66 1.85
C SER A 140 0.82 -13.34 2.79
N GLU A 141 2.02 -13.65 2.32
CA GLU A 141 3.11 -14.25 3.09
C GLU A 141 4.13 -13.23 3.64
N GLY A 142 4.00 -11.93 3.31
CA GLY A 142 4.86 -10.87 3.82
C GLY A 142 6.27 -10.85 3.24
N GLY A 143 6.46 -11.37 2.03
CA GLY A 143 7.77 -11.48 1.38
C GLY A 143 8.31 -10.18 0.80
N VAL A 144 7.53 -9.10 0.79
CA VAL A 144 7.88 -7.83 0.14
C VAL A 144 7.86 -6.69 1.16
N PRO A 145 8.94 -5.89 1.26
CA PRO A 145 9.10 -4.90 2.34
C PRO A 145 8.50 -3.52 2.03
N SER A 146 8.15 -3.20 0.79
CA SER A 146 7.59 -1.89 0.43
C SER A 146 6.54 -2.01 -0.65
N LEU A 147 5.64 -1.03 -0.72
CA LEU A 147 4.57 -1.01 -1.71
C LEU A 147 5.11 -0.81 -3.13
N GLU A 148 6.18 -0.02 -3.29
CA GLU A 148 6.86 0.14 -4.58
C GLU A 148 7.44 -1.18 -5.12
N MET A 149 7.88 -2.07 -4.24
CA MET A 149 8.34 -3.41 -4.65
C MET A 149 7.17 -4.36 -4.86
N GLN A 150 6.05 -4.17 -4.15
CA GLN A 150 4.87 -5.02 -4.28
C GLN A 150 4.28 -4.94 -5.69
N VAL A 151 4.22 -3.74 -6.27
CA VAL A 151 3.74 -3.52 -7.66
C VAL A 151 4.44 -4.43 -8.69
N LEU A 152 5.71 -4.76 -8.48
CA LEU A 152 6.47 -5.61 -9.40
C LEU A 152 6.00 -7.06 -9.40
N VAL A 153 5.36 -7.52 -8.33
CA VAL A 153 4.94 -8.92 -8.21
C VAL A 153 3.79 -9.24 -9.15
N PRO A 154 2.60 -8.60 -9.03
CA PRO A 154 1.49 -8.88 -9.93
C PRO A 154 1.80 -8.54 -11.40
N LEU A 155 2.61 -7.50 -11.62
CA LEU A 155 2.98 -7.09 -12.97
C LEU A 155 3.75 -8.19 -13.73
N GLN A 156 4.65 -8.91 -13.03
CA GLN A 156 5.52 -9.91 -13.66
C GLN A 156 5.04 -11.36 -13.45
N GLU A 157 4.06 -11.60 -12.56
CA GLU A 157 3.56 -12.93 -12.29
C GLU A 157 2.80 -13.49 -13.51
N PRO A 158 3.23 -14.65 -14.05
CA PRO A 158 2.62 -15.23 -15.26
C PRO A 158 1.12 -15.55 -15.12
N SER A 159 0.65 -15.79 -13.92
CA SER A 159 -0.78 -16.04 -13.63
C SER A 159 -1.59 -14.77 -13.38
N GLU A 160 -0.96 -13.58 -13.40
CA GLU A 160 -1.61 -12.28 -13.19
C GLU A 160 -1.42 -11.40 -14.45
N MET A 161 -0.50 -10.42 -14.46
CA MET A 161 -0.34 -9.50 -15.61
C MET A 161 0.70 -9.98 -16.63
N ALA A 162 1.61 -10.89 -16.26
CA ALA A 162 2.60 -11.58 -17.10
C ALA A 162 3.52 -10.64 -17.93
N HIS A 163 3.67 -9.36 -17.56
CA HIS A 163 4.42 -8.39 -18.34
C HIS A 163 5.78 -8.06 -17.71
N ASN A 164 6.79 -7.83 -18.57
CA ASN A 164 8.09 -7.36 -18.11
C ASN A 164 8.03 -5.85 -17.80
N VAL A 165 8.45 -5.46 -16.60
CA VAL A 165 8.36 -4.07 -16.12
C VAL A 165 9.12 -3.07 -16.99
N VAL A 166 10.27 -3.46 -17.57
CA VAL A 166 11.05 -2.57 -18.44
C VAL A 166 10.34 -2.39 -19.78
N THR A 167 9.89 -3.50 -20.38
CA THR A 167 9.22 -3.51 -21.68
C THR A 167 7.92 -2.70 -21.64
N VAL A 168 7.08 -2.89 -20.64
CA VAL A 168 5.82 -2.13 -20.53
C VAL A 168 6.05 -0.63 -20.35
N CYS A 169 7.11 -0.25 -19.59
CA CYS A 169 7.47 1.16 -19.49
C CYS A 169 7.93 1.75 -20.82
N GLU A 170 8.72 1.01 -21.62
CA GLU A 170 9.16 1.44 -22.94
C GLU A 170 7.96 1.59 -23.91
N GLU A 171 7.02 0.66 -23.87
CA GLU A 171 5.82 0.68 -24.71
C GLU A 171 4.88 1.85 -24.40
N LEU A 172 4.75 2.22 -23.13
CA LEU A 172 3.84 3.27 -22.67
C LEU A 172 4.52 4.64 -22.49
N ALA A 173 5.85 4.73 -22.63
CA ALA A 173 6.62 5.95 -22.35
C ALA A 173 6.09 7.19 -23.08
N ALA A 174 5.80 7.07 -24.37
CA ALA A 174 5.35 8.20 -25.19
C ALA A 174 3.98 8.75 -24.73
N GLU A 175 3.09 7.87 -24.29
CA GLU A 175 1.74 8.25 -23.86
C GLU A 175 1.76 8.93 -22.47
N TYR A 176 2.56 8.43 -21.56
CA TYR A 176 2.66 8.95 -20.21
C TYR A 176 3.78 10.00 -20.02
N GLU A 177 4.46 10.43 -21.11
CA GLU A 177 5.60 11.36 -21.02
C GLU A 177 5.27 12.64 -20.26
N ALA A 178 4.16 13.32 -20.61
CA ALA A 178 3.79 14.58 -19.97
C ALA A 178 3.48 14.41 -18.46
N GLN A 179 2.75 13.36 -18.10
CA GLN A 179 2.39 13.08 -16.72
C GLN A 179 3.62 12.66 -15.91
N SER A 180 4.48 11.81 -16.47
CA SER A 180 5.69 11.32 -15.83
C SER A 180 6.69 12.46 -15.59
N MET A 181 6.89 13.33 -16.59
CA MET A 181 7.73 14.52 -16.44
C MET A 181 7.18 15.49 -15.39
N ALA A 182 5.86 15.70 -15.33
CA ALA A 182 5.24 16.54 -14.33
C ALA A 182 5.36 15.98 -12.91
N ALA A 183 5.21 14.65 -12.74
CA ALA A 183 5.19 13.98 -11.44
C ALA A 183 6.60 13.71 -10.88
N TYR A 184 7.57 13.36 -11.73
CA TYR A 184 8.88 12.85 -11.32
C TYR A 184 10.06 13.50 -12.07
N GLY A 185 9.84 14.40 -13.02
CA GLY A 185 10.89 15.07 -13.79
C GLY A 185 11.65 14.14 -14.75
N ARG A 186 11.06 12.99 -15.12
CA ARG A 186 11.66 11.97 -15.99
C ARG A 186 10.57 11.20 -16.74
N SER A 187 10.95 10.57 -17.86
CA SER A 187 10.06 9.70 -18.63
C SER A 187 9.61 8.48 -17.82
N LEU A 188 8.51 7.84 -18.25
CA LEU A 188 8.03 6.61 -17.64
C LEU A 188 9.11 5.53 -17.71
N ASP A 189 9.49 5.03 -16.55
CA ASP A 189 10.41 3.93 -16.34
C ASP A 189 9.97 3.12 -15.10
N PRO A 190 10.62 2.00 -14.76
CA PRO A 190 10.24 1.21 -13.57
C PRO A 190 10.24 2.01 -12.27
N PHE A 191 11.07 3.04 -12.13
CA PHE A 191 11.08 3.92 -10.97
C PHE A 191 9.78 4.73 -10.89
N VAL A 192 9.37 5.36 -11.98
CA VAL A 192 8.13 6.17 -12.07
C VAL A 192 6.90 5.28 -11.88
N LEU A 193 6.83 4.18 -12.63
CA LEU A 193 5.70 3.25 -12.60
C LEU A 193 5.39 2.77 -11.19
N THR A 194 6.39 2.22 -10.51
CA THR A 194 6.21 1.63 -9.17
C THR A 194 5.83 2.68 -8.13
N ARG A 195 6.42 3.87 -8.19
CA ARG A 195 6.14 4.94 -7.24
C ARG A 195 4.79 5.62 -7.47
N ALA A 196 4.39 5.80 -8.71
CA ALA A 196 3.09 6.36 -9.04
C ALA A 196 1.96 5.44 -8.55
N LEU A 197 2.02 4.14 -8.87
CA LEU A 197 1.06 3.15 -8.39
C LEU A 197 1.02 3.10 -6.85
N ALA A 198 2.18 3.01 -6.19
CA ALA A 198 2.26 3.02 -4.74
C ALA A 198 1.71 4.31 -4.10
N THR A 199 1.83 5.47 -4.76
CA THR A 199 1.25 6.73 -4.28
C THR A 199 -0.28 6.67 -4.31
N PHE A 200 -0.85 6.16 -5.40
CA PHE A 200 -2.30 5.96 -5.49
C PHE A 200 -2.79 4.96 -4.43
N GLU A 201 -2.18 3.78 -4.34
CA GLU A 201 -2.58 2.74 -3.39
C GLU A 201 -2.47 3.20 -1.92
N ARG A 202 -1.44 3.99 -1.55
CA ARG A 202 -1.32 4.57 -0.21
C ARG A 202 -2.42 5.56 0.15
N SER A 203 -3.14 6.10 -0.81
CA SER A 203 -4.27 7.00 -0.57
C SER A 203 -5.59 6.28 -0.29
N LEU A 204 -5.65 4.96 -0.45
CA LEU A 204 -6.85 4.15 -0.26
C LEU A 204 -7.16 3.96 1.23
N LEU A 205 -7.49 5.08 1.91
CA LEU A 205 -7.71 5.14 3.34
C LEU A 205 -9.20 5.11 3.67
N SER A 206 -9.62 4.11 4.45
CA SER A 206 -10.99 3.89 4.89
C SER A 206 -11.05 3.84 6.41
N GLY A 207 -11.78 4.77 7.01
CA GLY A 207 -11.88 4.94 8.45
C GLY A 207 -13.05 5.82 8.87
N THR A 208 -14.13 5.83 8.06
CA THR A 208 -15.38 6.60 8.32
C THR A 208 -16.60 5.70 8.38
N SER A 209 -16.42 4.44 8.79
CA SER A 209 -17.49 3.47 8.96
C SER A 209 -18.48 3.85 10.07
N ALA A 210 -19.61 3.14 10.15
CA ALA A 210 -20.58 3.31 11.24
C ALA A 210 -19.92 3.07 12.62
N TRP A 211 -18.99 2.13 12.73
CA TRP A 211 -18.21 1.90 13.93
C TRP A 211 -17.33 3.12 14.29
N ASP A 212 -16.64 3.72 13.33
CA ASP A 212 -15.81 4.91 13.56
C ASP A 212 -16.67 6.11 14.01
N ALA A 213 -17.84 6.30 13.39
CA ALA A 213 -18.80 7.33 13.78
C ALA A 213 -19.28 7.15 15.24
N TRP A 214 -19.54 5.89 15.65
CA TRP A 214 -19.91 5.60 17.04
C TRP A 214 -18.76 5.87 18.00
N GLN A 215 -17.53 5.47 17.67
CA GLN A 215 -16.35 5.77 18.49
C GLN A 215 -16.11 7.28 18.65
N ALA A 216 -16.54 8.09 17.69
CA ALA A 216 -16.51 9.55 17.76
C ALA A 216 -17.69 10.16 18.53
N GLY A 217 -18.55 9.35 19.19
CA GLY A 217 -19.68 9.78 20.00
C GLY A 217 -21.02 9.81 19.27
N GLY A 218 -21.11 9.24 18.06
CA GLY A 218 -22.36 9.05 17.32
C GLY A 218 -23.23 7.92 17.91
N ALA A 219 -24.44 7.78 17.36
CA ALA A 219 -25.33 6.67 17.72
C ALA A 219 -25.00 5.41 16.89
N THR A 220 -25.26 4.23 17.46
CA THR A 220 -25.21 2.96 16.75
C THR A 220 -26.30 2.01 17.27
N ASP A 221 -26.55 0.93 16.54
CA ASP A 221 -27.45 -0.12 16.97
C ASP A 221 -26.86 -0.85 18.20
N PRO A 222 -27.65 -1.13 19.25
CA PRO A 222 -27.19 -1.89 20.41
C PRO A 222 -26.60 -3.28 20.06
N SER A 223 -27.02 -3.90 18.98
CA SER A 223 -26.45 -5.17 18.48
C SER A 223 -24.98 -5.01 18.10
N VAL A 224 -24.61 -3.88 17.50
CA VAL A 224 -23.20 -3.57 17.16
C VAL A 224 -22.33 -3.51 18.41
N ILE A 225 -22.85 -2.92 19.49
CA ILE A 225 -22.11 -2.80 20.76
C ILE A 225 -21.91 -4.18 21.38
N ARG A 226 -22.97 -5.01 21.46
CA ARG A 226 -22.87 -6.38 21.99
C ARG A 226 -21.94 -7.24 21.13
N GLY A 227 -22.02 -7.11 19.80
CA GLY A 227 -21.10 -7.79 18.88
C GLY A 227 -19.64 -7.38 19.08
N ALA A 228 -19.37 -6.11 19.32
CA ALA A 228 -18.02 -5.61 19.65
C ALA A 228 -17.49 -6.15 20.99
N GLU A 229 -18.37 -6.26 22.00
CA GLU A 229 -18.05 -6.87 23.29
C GLU A 229 -17.71 -8.36 23.14
N LEU A 230 -18.48 -9.10 22.34
CA LEU A 230 -18.19 -10.51 21.98
C LEU A 230 -16.83 -10.62 21.27
N PHE A 231 -16.61 -9.81 20.25
CA PHE A 231 -15.38 -9.78 19.44
C PHE A 231 -14.13 -9.50 20.29
N GLY A 232 -14.22 -8.56 21.22
CA GLY A 232 -13.13 -8.16 22.12
C GLY A 232 -13.03 -9.00 23.40
N GLY A 233 -14.03 -9.79 23.72
CA GLY A 233 -14.14 -10.57 24.93
C GLY A 233 -13.16 -11.75 25.00
N SER A 234 -12.84 -12.18 26.21
CA SER A 234 -11.89 -13.28 26.46
C SER A 234 -12.41 -14.64 25.93
N GLY A 235 -13.73 -14.77 25.68
CA GLY A 235 -14.33 -15.99 25.18
C GLY A 235 -13.99 -16.27 23.73
N LEU A 236 -14.13 -15.25 22.87
CA LEU A 236 -13.82 -15.36 21.43
C LEU A 236 -12.39 -14.91 21.13
N GLY A 237 -11.97 -13.77 21.69
CA GLY A 237 -10.62 -13.25 21.54
C GLY A 237 -10.21 -12.85 20.12
N CYS A 238 -11.17 -12.55 19.24
CA CYS A 238 -10.92 -12.18 17.85
C CYS A 238 -9.96 -10.98 17.72
N ASN A 239 -10.06 -10.02 18.65
CA ASN A 239 -9.21 -8.83 18.70
C ASN A 239 -7.73 -9.12 18.97
N ARG A 240 -7.34 -10.34 19.36
CA ARG A 240 -5.92 -10.72 19.52
C ARG A 240 -5.22 -10.77 18.16
N CYS A 241 -5.93 -11.18 17.14
CA CYS A 241 -5.46 -11.20 15.76
C CYS A 241 -5.91 -9.94 15.00
N HIS A 242 -7.16 -9.53 15.19
CA HIS A 242 -7.78 -8.41 14.49
C HIS A 242 -7.92 -7.18 15.39
N ALA A 243 -6.78 -6.60 15.78
CA ALA A 243 -6.74 -5.45 16.70
C ALA A 243 -7.18 -4.14 16.02
N PRO A 244 -8.02 -3.32 16.71
CA PRO A 244 -8.32 -1.97 16.23
C PRO A 244 -7.06 -1.06 16.23
N PRO A 245 -7.01 0.05 15.49
CA PRO A 245 -8.10 0.60 14.67
C PRO A 245 -8.23 -0.03 13.29
N LEU A 246 -7.23 -0.75 12.80
CA LEU A 246 -7.22 -1.37 11.48
C LEU A 246 -7.85 -2.76 11.45
N PHE A 247 -8.19 -3.32 12.60
CA PHE A 247 -8.71 -4.68 12.75
C PHE A 247 -7.81 -5.72 12.09
N THR A 248 -6.51 -5.58 12.30
CA THR A 248 -5.43 -6.51 11.97
C THR A 248 -4.25 -6.25 12.89
N SER A 249 -3.51 -7.29 13.21
CA SER A 249 -2.20 -7.19 13.89
C SER A 249 -1.04 -7.12 12.90
N HIS A 250 -1.30 -7.35 11.60
CA HIS A 250 -0.30 -7.57 10.55
C HIS A 250 0.66 -8.76 10.80
N TRP A 251 0.43 -9.56 11.85
CA TRP A 251 1.15 -10.80 12.08
C TRP A 251 0.73 -11.90 11.11
N PHE A 252 1.38 -13.03 11.22
CA PHE A 252 1.12 -14.19 10.39
C PHE A 252 0.62 -15.32 11.28
N ALA A 253 -0.42 -16.00 10.83
CA ALA A 253 -1.02 -17.11 11.54
C ALA A 253 -1.55 -18.15 10.56
N ASN A 254 -1.53 -19.41 10.95
CA ASN A 254 -2.26 -20.46 10.30
C ASN A 254 -3.62 -20.56 11.00
N ASN A 255 -4.69 -20.24 10.28
CA ASN A 255 -6.04 -20.26 10.81
C ASN A 255 -6.71 -21.65 10.77
N GLY A 256 -5.93 -22.69 10.49
CA GLY A 256 -6.45 -24.07 10.46
C GLY A 256 -7.50 -24.30 9.36
N LEU A 257 -7.38 -23.62 8.22
CA LEU A 257 -8.35 -23.76 7.13
C LEU A 257 -8.38 -25.21 6.57
N ASP A 258 -7.22 -25.85 6.54
CA ASP A 258 -7.01 -27.23 6.15
C ASP A 258 -6.17 -27.95 7.21
N ASP A 259 -6.30 -29.27 7.33
CA ASP A 259 -5.43 -30.12 8.15
C ASP A 259 -4.02 -30.26 7.54
N TRP A 260 -3.94 -30.13 6.21
CA TRP A 260 -2.73 -30.01 5.41
C TRP A 260 -2.97 -29.03 4.26
N SER A 261 -2.09 -28.04 4.07
CA SER A 261 -2.25 -27.03 3.04
C SER A 261 -1.34 -27.29 1.83
N GLU A 262 -1.91 -27.29 0.63
CA GLU A 262 -1.15 -27.29 -0.62
C GLU A 262 -0.43 -25.96 -0.83
N ASP A 263 -0.99 -24.84 -0.33
CA ASP A 263 -0.32 -23.56 -0.33
C ASP A 263 0.54 -23.42 0.94
N PRO A 264 1.86 -23.39 0.81
CA PRO A 264 2.76 -23.34 1.95
C PRO A 264 2.69 -22.03 2.73
N GLY A 265 2.02 -20.99 2.20
CA GLY A 265 1.93 -19.68 2.84
C GLY A 265 3.30 -19.07 3.12
N ARG A 266 3.48 -18.52 4.32
CA ARG A 266 4.71 -17.87 4.77
C ARG A 266 5.95 -18.78 4.79
N TRP A 267 5.77 -20.08 4.96
CA TRP A 267 6.88 -21.04 4.87
C TRP A 267 7.69 -20.89 3.57
N ARG A 268 7.04 -20.53 2.46
CA ARG A 268 7.72 -20.22 1.18
C ARG A 268 8.82 -19.17 1.31
N ILE A 269 8.67 -18.24 2.25
CA ILE A 269 9.59 -17.11 2.47
C ILE A 269 10.63 -17.45 3.53
N THR A 270 10.22 -18.08 4.62
CA THR A 270 11.06 -18.27 5.81
C THR A 270 11.77 -19.63 5.84
N GLY A 271 11.18 -20.65 5.21
CA GLY A 271 11.64 -22.03 5.34
C GLY A 271 11.46 -22.62 6.74
N ALA A 272 10.81 -21.90 7.65
CA ALA A 272 10.56 -22.32 9.02
C ALA A 272 9.28 -23.19 9.05
N PRO A 273 9.34 -24.44 9.55
CA PRO A 273 8.17 -25.34 9.56
C PRO A 273 6.94 -24.76 10.25
N GLU A 274 7.13 -23.99 11.31
CA GLU A 274 6.08 -23.30 12.06
C GLU A 274 5.29 -22.28 11.24
N ASP A 275 5.84 -21.78 10.15
CA ASP A 275 5.18 -20.86 9.21
C ASP A 275 4.37 -21.58 8.11
N SER A 276 4.30 -22.92 8.14
CA SER A 276 3.55 -23.70 7.15
C SER A 276 2.05 -23.36 7.21
N GLY A 277 1.50 -22.96 6.05
CA GLY A 277 0.10 -22.56 5.93
C GLY A 277 -0.25 -21.27 6.68
N ALA A 278 0.75 -20.51 7.16
CA ALA A 278 0.53 -19.22 7.77
C ALA A 278 0.40 -18.11 6.72
N PHE A 279 -0.55 -17.22 6.93
CA PHE A 279 -0.80 -16.05 6.11
C PHE A 279 -0.89 -14.79 6.99
N LYS A 280 -0.64 -13.64 6.38
CA LYS A 280 -0.82 -12.36 7.07
C LYS A 280 -2.27 -12.19 7.47
N ILE A 281 -2.50 -11.83 8.74
CA ILE A 281 -3.83 -11.57 9.27
C ILE A 281 -4.42 -10.35 8.54
N PRO A 282 -5.53 -10.50 7.80
CA PRO A 282 -6.11 -9.42 7.02
C PRO A 282 -6.82 -8.40 7.91
N THR A 283 -7.00 -7.18 7.39
CA THR A 283 -7.95 -6.24 7.99
C THR A 283 -9.37 -6.76 7.89
N LEU A 284 -10.20 -6.48 8.89
CA LEU A 284 -11.66 -6.70 8.82
C LEU A 284 -12.43 -5.44 8.41
N ARG A 285 -11.74 -4.33 8.15
CA ARG A 285 -12.40 -3.15 7.59
C ARG A 285 -12.97 -3.47 6.22
N ASN A 286 -14.20 -3.03 5.99
CA ASN A 286 -14.93 -3.30 4.75
C ASN A 286 -15.25 -4.78 4.51
N ILE A 287 -15.23 -5.61 5.54
CA ILE A 287 -15.40 -7.07 5.41
C ILE A 287 -16.66 -7.49 4.65
N GLY A 288 -17.76 -6.73 4.78
CA GLY A 288 -19.01 -7.01 4.06
C GLY A 288 -18.95 -6.73 2.55
N PHE A 289 -17.92 -6.04 2.06
CA PHE A 289 -17.72 -5.79 0.62
C PHE A 289 -16.69 -6.73 -0.01
N THR A 290 -15.89 -7.45 0.80
CA THR A 290 -14.70 -8.17 0.34
C THR A 290 -14.87 -9.68 0.24
N ALA A 291 -16.12 -10.19 0.21
CA ALA A 291 -16.36 -11.59 -0.11
C ALA A 291 -15.87 -11.91 -1.54
N PRO A 292 -15.40 -13.15 -1.83
CA PRO A 292 -15.33 -14.31 -0.92
C PRO A 292 -14.12 -14.26 0.02
N TYR A 293 -14.14 -15.08 1.06
CA TYR A 293 -13.20 -15.02 2.18
C TYR A 293 -12.19 -16.17 2.16
N MET A 294 -11.15 -16.04 2.99
CA MET A 294 -9.96 -16.86 3.12
C MET A 294 -8.94 -16.59 1.99
N HIS A 295 -7.73 -17.14 2.15
CA HIS A 295 -6.64 -16.88 1.19
C HIS A 295 -6.94 -17.40 -0.22
N ASP A 296 -7.82 -18.37 -0.34
CA ASP A 296 -8.23 -18.99 -1.61
C ASP A 296 -9.67 -18.64 -2.02
N GLY A 297 -10.38 -17.82 -1.23
CA GLY A 297 -11.73 -17.37 -1.54
C GLY A 297 -12.81 -18.44 -1.43
N ARG A 298 -12.58 -19.52 -0.68
CA ARG A 298 -13.52 -20.67 -0.61
C ARG A 298 -14.84 -20.38 0.10
N PHE A 299 -14.92 -19.39 0.98
CA PHE A 299 -16.13 -19.05 1.73
C PHE A 299 -16.83 -17.84 1.13
N SER A 300 -18.09 -18.04 0.72
CA SER A 300 -18.89 -17.02 0.05
C SER A 300 -19.48 -15.96 0.99
N ASP A 301 -19.60 -16.26 2.28
CA ASP A 301 -20.28 -15.42 3.25
C ASP A 301 -19.67 -15.54 4.66
N LEU A 302 -20.07 -14.61 5.55
CA LEU A 302 -19.58 -14.56 6.93
C LEU A 302 -20.09 -15.70 7.80
N ASP A 303 -21.18 -16.33 7.46
CA ASP A 303 -21.69 -17.49 8.23
C ASP A 303 -20.74 -18.67 8.08
N ALA A 304 -20.28 -18.96 6.86
CA ALA A 304 -19.28 -19.99 6.61
C ALA A 304 -17.94 -19.69 7.31
N VAL A 305 -17.55 -18.39 7.40
CA VAL A 305 -16.35 -17.96 8.16
C VAL A 305 -16.54 -18.23 9.65
N LEU A 306 -17.69 -17.89 10.21
CA LEU A 306 -17.97 -18.12 11.64
C LEU A 306 -18.07 -19.61 11.96
N ASP A 307 -18.70 -20.42 11.10
CA ASP A 307 -18.76 -21.88 11.26
C ASP A 307 -17.36 -22.50 11.33
N HIS A 308 -16.42 -22.03 10.48
CA HIS A 308 -15.04 -22.49 10.52
C HIS A 308 -14.35 -22.14 11.85
N TYR A 309 -14.55 -20.94 12.36
CA TYR A 309 -13.94 -20.51 13.62
C TYR A 309 -14.61 -21.17 14.85
N GLU A 310 -15.93 -21.44 14.81
CA GLU A 310 -16.63 -22.12 15.91
C GLU A 310 -16.11 -23.55 16.13
N VAL A 311 -15.76 -24.27 15.08
CA VAL A 311 -15.17 -25.60 15.21
C VAL A 311 -13.70 -25.57 15.61
N GLY A 312 -13.06 -24.40 15.57
CA GLY A 312 -11.67 -24.22 15.95
C GLY A 312 -10.66 -24.67 14.90
N GLY A 313 -11.03 -24.65 13.62
CA GLY A 313 -10.18 -25.04 12.49
C GLY A 313 -10.11 -26.55 12.27
N ALA A 314 -9.37 -26.98 11.23
CA ALA A 314 -9.24 -28.38 10.81
C ALA A 314 -8.16 -29.19 11.54
N GLY A 315 -7.39 -28.57 12.44
CA GLY A 315 -6.37 -29.25 13.24
C GLY A 315 -5.01 -29.37 12.56
N HIS A 316 -4.63 -28.40 11.72
CA HIS A 316 -3.29 -28.35 11.12
C HIS A 316 -2.19 -28.37 12.20
N ALA A 317 -1.08 -29.07 11.94
CA ALA A 317 0.01 -29.25 12.92
C ALA A 317 0.62 -27.93 13.41
N HIS A 318 0.55 -26.86 12.61
CA HIS A 318 1.05 -25.51 12.91
C HIS A 318 -0.10 -24.48 13.01
N GLN A 319 -1.32 -24.94 13.28
CA GLN A 319 -2.45 -24.05 13.55
C GLN A 319 -2.15 -23.16 14.76
N ASP A 320 -2.56 -21.88 14.67
CA ASP A 320 -2.35 -20.95 15.78
C ASP A 320 -3.09 -21.42 17.03
N SER A 321 -2.40 -21.42 18.17
CA SER A 321 -2.90 -21.88 19.44
C SER A 321 -4.04 -21.03 20.03
N LEU A 322 -4.24 -19.82 19.52
CA LEU A 322 -5.38 -18.97 19.88
C LEU A 322 -6.70 -19.45 19.23
N LEU A 323 -6.60 -20.30 18.24
CA LEU A 323 -7.76 -20.86 17.55
C LEU A 323 -8.29 -22.08 18.32
N VAL A 324 -9.23 -21.81 19.19
CA VAL A 324 -9.91 -22.82 20.02
C VAL A 324 -11.40 -22.84 19.69
N PRO A 325 -12.07 -24.02 19.72
CA PRO A 325 -13.50 -24.10 19.50
C PRO A 325 -14.29 -23.22 20.48
N PHE A 326 -15.36 -22.63 20.00
CA PHE A 326 -16.34 -21.89 20.79
C PHE A 326 -17.76 -22.15 20.25
N SER A 327 -18.77 -21.62 20.89
CA SER A 327 -20.16 -21.69 20.42
C SER A 327 -20.83 -20.34 20.57
N LEU A 328 -21.66 -19.96 19.61
CA LEU A 328 -22.49 -18.77 19.63
C LEU A 328 -23.98 -19.20 19.66
N THR A 329 -24.79 -18.49 20.42
CA THR A 329 -26.23 -18.48 20.21
C THR A 329 -26.58 -17.76 18.92
N GLU A 330 -27.78 -17.94 18.38
CA GLU A 330 -28.24 -17.22 17.19
C GLU A 330 -28.21 -15.68 17.38
N ASP A 331 -28.55 -15.20 18.58
CA ASP A 331 -28.49 -13.79 18.90
C ASP A 331 -27.05 -13.26 18.95
N GLU A 332 -26.13 -13.99 19.56
CA GLU A 332 -24.71 -13.63 19.60
C GLU A 332 -24.07 -13.64 18.21
N ARG A 333 -24.39 -14.64 17.38
CA ARG A 333 -23.95 -14.72 15.98
C ARG A 333 -24.47 -13.49 15.20
N THR A 334 -25.73 -13.12 15.39
CA THR A 334 -26.32 -11.94 14.77
C THR A 334 -25.61 -10.66 15.22
N ASP A 335 -25.43 -10.49 16.52
CA ASP A 335 -24.76 -9.32 17.09
C ASP A 335 -23.30 -9.21 16.58
N LEU A 336 -22.56 -10.31 16.53
CA LEU A 336 -21.19 -10.33 16.01
C LEU A 336 -21.14 -9.96 14.52
N LYS A 337 -22.08 -10.46 13.71
CA LYS A 337 -22.19 -10.07 12.30
C LYS A 337 -22.53 -8.59 12.14
N MET A 338 -23.44 -8.06 12.96
CA MET A 338 -23.79 -6.64 12.95
C MET A 338 -22.59 -5.76 13.26
N PHE A 339 -21.74 -6.16 14.21
CA PHE A 339 -20.47 -5.48 14.48
C PHE A 339 -19.51 -5.54 13.29
N LEU A 340 -19.27 -6.73 12.70
CA LEU A 340 -18.41 -6.89 11.54
C LEU A 340 -18.87 -6.02 10.36
N LEU A 341 -20.18 -5.97 10.10
CA LEU A 341 -20.76 -5.15 9.06
C LEU A 341 -20.70 -3.63 9.38
N ALA A 342 -20.67 -3.25 10.66
CA ALA A 342 -20.46 -1.86 11.06
C ALA A 342 -19.03 -1.35 10.76
N LEU A 343 -18.09 -2.22 10.41
CA LEU A 343 -16.75 -1.87 9.92
C LEU A 343 -16.72 -1.48 8.43
N ASN A 344 -17.86 -1.59 7.74
CA ASN A 344 -18.00 -1.19 6.34
C ASN A 344 -18.09 0.34 6.21
N ASP A 345 -17.29 0.87 5.30
CA ASP A 345 -17.24 2.28 4.95
C ASP A 345 -17.88 2.49 3.58
N SER A 346 -19.20 2.72 3.59
CA SER A 346 -19.95 2.89 2.35
C SER A 346 -19.56 4.15 1.58
N ALA A 347 -19.10 5.19 2.28
CA ALA A 347 -18.61 6.40 1.63
C ALA A 347 -17.33 6.10 0.84
N PHE A 348 -16.43 5.28 1.39
CA PHE A 348 -15.20 4.88 0.72
C PHE A 348 -15.46 4.13 -0.59
N VAL A 349 -16.35 3.13 -0.59
CA VAL A 349 -16.61 2.32 -1.80
C VAL A 349 -17.44 3.04 -2.86
N GLN A 350 -18.06 4.17 -2.51
CA GLN A 350 -18.86 5.00 -3.42
C GLN A 350 -18.14 6.29 -3.85
N ASP A 351 -16.91 6.50 -3.40
CA ASP A 351 -16.17 7.72 -3.67
C ASP A 351 -15.79 7.82 -5.15
N GLU A 352 -16.23 8.90 -5.79
CA GLU A 352 -15.96 9.16 -7.22
C GLU A 352 -14.47 9.31 -7.53
N ARG A 353 -13.63 9.61 -6.53
CA ARG A 353 -12.17 9.67 -6.70
C ARG A 353 -11.60 8.34 -7.18
N TRP A 354 -12.23 7.21 -6.84
CA TRP A 354 -11.79 5.87 -7.22
C TRP A 354 -12.36 5.39 -8.55
N MET A 355 -13.39 6.06 -9.06
CA MET A 355 -14.03 5.64 -10.31
C MET A 355 -13.16 6.00 -11.53
N GLN A 356 -13.30 5.21 -12.61
CA GLN A 356 -12.63 5.47 -13.90
C GLN A 356 -13.20 6.70 -14.60
#